data_fe7265bff6e68279fd8d17d30666415e
#
_entry.id   fe7265bff6e68279fd8d17d30666415e
#
_cell.length_a   1.000
_cell.length_b   1.000
_cell.length_c   1.000
_cell.angle_alpha   90.00
_cell.angle_beta   90.00
_cell.angle_gamma   90.00
#
_symmetry.space_group_name_H-M   'P 1'
#
loop_
_entity.id
_entity.type
_entity.pdbx_description
1 polymer ?
#
loop_
_entity_poly.entity_id
_entity_poly.type
_entity_poly.pdbx_seq_one_letter_code
_entity_poly.pdbx_strand_id
1 'polypeptide(L)'
;MSRTLNEGFTVCQLRLYQEHHILASLFIDPENPDDFVAGYIEALNTRHVILRSVSPFGRYDGFILVRVADVTMAIGEDDYAERLRLLLHYRGEQPTAPFSLREGEDYLHAMCRNAQEGGRVITLWTADNEYVGKVELLDDMRVTIGRLDFFGENPVSETIALRDVEQASFGAEDDCLYEVLSRGSAHLC
;
A
#
# COMPACT_ATOMS: atom_id res chain seq x y z
N MET A 1 -12.01 25.74 -6.14
CA MET A 1 -13.23 25.09 -6.67
C MET A 1 -12.96 23.95 -7.67
N SER A 2 -11.79 23.89 -8.31
CA SER A 2 -11.43 22.87 -9.32
C SER A 2 -11.10 21.50 -8.72
N ARG A 3 -10.56 21.44 -7.49
CA ARG A 3 -10.06 20.20 -6.87
C ARG A 3 -11.18 19.22 -6.50
N THR A 4 -12.28 19.70 -5.92
CA THR A 4 -13.42 18.86 -5.50
C THR A 4 -14.20 18.19 -6.64
N LEU A 5 -14.25 18.81 -7.83
CA LEU A 5 -14.89 18.21 -9.00
C LEU A 5 -14.03 17.06 -9.58
N ASN A 6 -12.72 17.18 -9.48
CA ASN A 6 -11.79 16.16 -9.96
C ASN A 6 -11.79 14.93 -9.02
N GLU A 7 -11.83 15.16 -7.71
CA GLU A 7 -11.92 14.08 -6.71
C GLU A 7 -13.18 13.22 -6.87
N GLY A 8 -14.34 13.84 -7.11
CA GLY A 8 -15.58 13.12 -7.35
C GLY A 8 -15.52 12.24 -8.61
N PHE A 9 -14.91 12.73 -9.68
CA PHE A 9 -14.72 11.95 -10.90
C PHE A 9 -13.75 10.78 -10.68
N THR A 10 -12.64 11.02 -9.98
CA THR A 10 -11.65 9.99 -9.65
C THR A 10 -12.28 8.86 -8.81
N VAL A 11 -13.05 9.18 -7.77
CA VAL A 11 -13.73 8.17 -6.95
C VAL A 11 -14.70 7.32 -7.77
N CYS A 12 -15.49 7.93 -8.66
CA CYS A 12 -16.42 7.20 -9.53
C CYS A 12 -15.68 6.24 -10.46
N GLN A 13 -14.57 6.68 -11.05
CA GLN A 13 -13.76 5.86 -11.95
C GLN A 13 -13.13 4.69 -11.19
N LEU A 14 -12.52 4.94 -10.02
CA LEU A 14 -11.94 3.91 -9.18
C LEU A 14 -12.99 2.88 -8.72
N ARG A 15 -14.21 3.33 -8.42
CA ARG A 15 -15.31 2.42 -8.05
C ARG A 15 -15.69 1.49 -9.20
N LEU A 16 -15.74 1.98 -10.43
CA LEU A 16 -15.96 1.13 -11.60
C LEU A 16 -14.85 0.08 -11.75
N TYR A 17 -13.60 0.46 -11.52
CA TYR A 17 -12.48 -0.47 -11.57
C TYR A 17 -12.58 -1.53 -10.49
N GLN A 18 -13.00 -1.15 -9.28
CA GLN A 18 -13.24 -2.09 -8.19
C GLN A 18 -14.36 -3.08 -8.51
N GLU A 19 -15.53 -2.58 -8.94
CA GLU A 19 -16.71 -3.39 -9.22
C GLU A 19 -16.49 -4.40 -10.35
N HIS A 20 -15.70 -4.02 -11.35
CA HIS A 20 -15.40 -4.86 -12.51
C HIS A 20 -14.08 -5.63 -12.40
N HIS A 21 -13.39 -5.57 -11.24
CA HIS A 21 -12.09 -6.20 -11.05
C HIS A 21 -11.07 -5.85 -12.14
N ILE A 22 -11.02 -4.57 -12.50
CA ILE A 22 -10.08 -4.05 -13.48
C ILE A 22 -8.72 -3.84 -12.81
N LEU A 23 -7.66 -4.40 -13.40
CA LEU A 23 -6.29 -4.03 -13.04
C LEU A 23 -6.03 -2.63 -13.55
N ALA A 24 -5.68 -1.72 -12.64
CA ALA A 24 -5.48 -0.32 -12.93
C ALA A 24 -4.12 0.17 -12.49
N SER A 25 -3.57 1.13 -13.24
CA SER A 25 -2.40 1.92 -12.87
C SER A 25 -2.85 3.25 -12.30
N LEU A 26 -2.41 3.57 -11.08
CA LEU A 26 -2.71 4.84 -10.39
C LEU A 26 -1.43 5.67 -10.35
N PHE A 27 -1.48 6.85 -10.95
CA PHE A 27 -0.40 7.84 -10.98
C PHE A 27 -0.60 8.78 -9.82
N ILE A 28 0.41 8.90 -8.96
CA ILE A 28 0.33 9.61 -7.68
C ILE A 28 1.28 10.78 -7.56
N ASP A 29 2.28 10.86 -8.42
CA ASP A 29 3.20 11.99 -8.48
C ASP A 29 3.01 12.79 -9.79
N PRO A 30 2.51 14.03 -9.72
CA PRO A 30 2.34 14.86 -10.92
C PRO A 30 3.67 15.32 -11.53
N GLU A 31 4.77 15.29 -10.77
CA GLU A 31 6.10 15.69 -11.22
C GLU A 31 6.86 14.51 -11.87
N ASN A 32 6.44 13.29 -11.54
CA ASN A 32 7.02 12.07 -12.10
C ASN A 32 5.91 11.18 -12.70
N PRO A 33 5.49 11.43 -13.95
CA PRO A 33 4.40 10.68 -14.58
C PRO A 33 4.74 9.21 -14.87
N ASP A 34 5.99 8.80 -14.70
CA ASP A 34 6.41 7.40 -14.83
C ASP A 34 6.30 6.64 -13.50
N ASP A 35 6.03 7.35 -12.39
CA ASP A 35 5.82 6.76 -11.07
C ASP A 35 4.33 6.47 -10.85
N PHE A 36 4.00 5.19 -10.87
CA PHE A 36 2.64 4.71 -10.66
C PHE A 36 2.63 3.36 -9.94
N VAL A 37 1.53 3.10 -9.27
CA VAL A 37 1.25 1.80 -8.65
C VAL A 37 0.19 1.07 -9.46
N ALA A 38 0.43 -0.21 -9.76
CA ALA A 38 -0.51 -1.04 -10.51
C ALA A 38 -1.10 -2.13 -9.61
N GLY A 39 -2.40 -2.42 -9.79
CA GLY A 39 -3.04 -3.45 -8.99
C GLY A 39 -4.56 -3.49 -9.13
N TYR A 40 -5.18 -4.34 -8.32
CA TYR A 40 -6.62 -4.43 -8.19
C TYR A 40 -7.08 -3.65 -6.97
N ILE A 41 -8.16 -2.87 -7.10
CA ILE A 41 -8.71 -2.11 -5.98
C ILE A 41 -9.40 -3.07 -5.00
N GLU A 42 -8.82 -3.19 -3.81
CA GLU A 42 -9.33 -4.02 -2.72
C GLU A 42 -10.40 -3.25 -1.92
N ALA A 43 -10.12 -2.00 -1.60
CA ALA A 43 -11.03 -1.14 -0.86
C ALA A 43 -10.96 0.32 -1.34
N LEU A 44 -12.09 1.01 -1.30
CA LEU A 44 -12.21 2.40 -1.73
C LEU A 44 -13.20 3.16 -0.85
N ASN A 45 -12.77 4.31 -0.35
CA ASN A 45 -13.64 5.33 0.22
C ASN A 45 -13.32 6.71 -0.37
N THR A 46 -13.87 7.78 0.19
CA THR A 46 -13.64 9.14 -0.31
C THR A 46 -12.25 9.68 -0.02
N ARG A 47 -11.49 9.08 0.90
CA ARG A 47 -10.17 9.54 1.32
C ARG A 47 -9.04 8.65 0.81
N HIS A 48 -9.25 7.35 0.82
CA HIS A 48 -8.21 6.37 0.53
C HIS A 48 -8.67 5.31 -0.46
N VAL A 49 -7.72 4.83 -1.24
CA VAL A 49 -7.83 3.61 -2.03
C VAL A 49 -6.76 2.63 -1.56
N ILE A 50 -7.13 1.37 -1.40
CA ILE A 50 -6.20 0.27 -1.13
C ILE A 50 -6.16 -0.60 -2.38
N LEU A 51 -4.96 -0.77 -2.92
CA LEU A 51 -4.72 -1.71 -4.01
C LEU A 51 -4.06 -2.97 -3.47
N ARG A 52 -4.46 -4.10 -4.03
CA ARG A 52 -3.64 -5.30 -4.05
C ARG A 52 -2.66 -5.11 -5.19
N SER A 53 -1.43 -4.77 -4.83
CA SER A 53 -0.39 -4.38 -5.79
C SER A 53 0.04 -5.56 -6.68
N VAL A 54 0.42 -5.23 -7.90
CA VAL A 54 1.00 -6.18 -8.87
C VAL A 54 2.32 -5.59 -9.38
N SER A 55 3.41 -6.29 -9.12
CA SER A 55 4.73 -5.87 -9.56
C SER A 55 4.87 -5.90 -11.09
N PRO A 56 5.83 -5.16 -11.67
CA PRO A 56 6.11 -5.19 -13.11
C PRO A 56 6.44 -6.58 -13.67
N PHE A 57 6.77 -7.51 -12.78
CA PHE A 57 7.08 -8.91 -13.11
C PHE A 57 5.86 -9.83 -13.08
N GLY A 58 4.64 -9.32 -12.85
CA GLY A 58 3.40 -10.08 -12.76
C GLY A 58 3.37 -11.00 -11.56
N ARG A 59 3.63 -10.45 -10.38
CA ARG A 59 3.45 -11.09 -9.07
C ARG A 59 2.60 -10.19 -8.20
N TYR A 60 1.80 -10.79 -7.33
CA TYR A 60 1.16 -10.01 -6.28
C TYR A 60 2.22 -9.49 -5.31
N ASP A 61 2.15 -8.21 -5.01
CA ASP A 61 3.19 -7.46 -4.30
C ASP A 61 2.56 -6.68 -3.12
N GLY A 62 1.89 -7.43 -2.26
CA GLY A 62 1.29 -6.88 -1.05
C GLY A 62 0.13 -5.93 -1.30
N PHE A 63 -0.04 -5.00 -0.36
CA PHE A 63 -1.07 -3.97 -0.39
C PHE A 63 -0.45 -2.59 -0.29
N ILE A 64 -0.99 -1.66 -1.03
CA ILE A 64 -0.62 -0.25 -0.97
C ILE A 64 -1.86 0.61 -0.75
N LEU A 65 -1.78 1.54 0.18
CA LEU A 65 -2.77 2.56 0.43
C LEU A 65 -2.28 3.89 -0.10
N VAL A 66 -3.15 4.57 -0.84
CA VAL A 66 -2.90 5.91 -1.41
C VAL A 66 -4.07 6.83 -1.06
N ARG A 67 -3.80 8.11 -0.80
CA ARG A 67 -4.87 9.10 -0.68
C ARG A 67 -5.50 9.35 -2.04
N VAL A 68 -6.83 9.31 -2.15
CA VAL A 68 -7.56 9.61 -3.39
C VAL A 68 -7.23 11.01 -3.93
N ALA A 69 -6.97 11.96 -3.03
CA ALA A 69 -6.61 13.33 -3.39
C ALA A 69 -5.26 13.44 -4.14
N ASP A 70 -4.38 12.45 -3.97
CA ASP A 70 -3.06 12.41 -4.61
C ASP A 70 -3.08 11.64 -5.93
N VAL A 71 -4.17 10.93 -6.25
CA VAL A 71 -4.34 10.26 -7.54
C VAL A 71 -4.56 11.31 -8.63
N THR A 72 -3.56 11.51 -9.46
CA THR A 72 -3.59 12.47 -10.58
C THR A 72 -4.22 11.89 -11.83
N MET A 73 -4.04 10.59 -12.06
CA MET A 73 -4.59 9.84 -13.19
C MET A 73 -4.80 8.38 -12.81
N ALA A 74 -5.83 7.75 -13.36
CA ALA A 74 -6.07 6.32 -13.25
C ALA A 74 -6.34 5.73 -14.64
N ILE A 75 -5.59 4.70 -15.01
CA ILE A 75 -5.73 4.01 -16.30
C ILE A 75 -6.00 2.53 -16.02
N GLY A 76 -7.08 2.01 -16.60
CA GLY A 76 -7.41 0.58 -16.58
C GLY A 76 -7.46 0.03 -18.00
N GLU A 77 -7.28 -1.28 -18.13
CA GLU A 77 -7.43 -2.01 -19.41
C GLU A 77 -6.53 -1.53 -20.56
N ASP A 78 -5.36 -0.98 -20.22
CA ASP A 78 -4.33 -0.66 -21.20
C ASP A 78 -3.41 -1.86 -21.50
N ASP A 79 -2.50 -1.70 -22.46
CA ASP A 79 -1.53 -2.74 -22.85
C ASP A 79 -0.65 -3.18 -21.68
N TYR A 80 -0.37 -2.29 -20.72
CA TYR A 80 0.41 -2.61 -19.54
C TYR A 80 -0.38 -3.50 -18.58
N ALA A 81 -1.62 -3.16 -18.29
CA ALA A 81 -2.51 -3.96 -17.47
C ALA A 81 -2.73 -5.36 -18.10
N GLU A 82 -2.93 -5.42 -19.43
CA GLU A 82 -3.04 -6.70 -20.14
C GLU A 82 -1.79 -7.57 -19.97
N ARG A 83 -0.61 -6.96 -20.16
CA ARG A 83 0.67 -7.64 -19.93
C ARG A 83 0.78 -8.20 -18.50
N LEU A 84 0.41 -7.43 -17.48
CA LEU A 84 0.46 -7.89 -16.10
C LEU A 84 -0.50 -9.06 -15.86
N ARG A 85 -1.73 -9.00 -16.39
CA ARG A 85 -2.71 -10.11 -16.30
C ARG A 85 -2.18 -11.40 -16.94
N LEU A 86 -1.56 -11.28 -18.12
CA LEU A 86 -0.94 -12.43 -18.79
C LEU A 86 0.21 -13.03 -17.96
N LEU A 87 1.03 -12.19 -17.33
CA LEU A 87 2.14 -12.65 -16.48
C LEU A 87 1.62 -13.32 -15.21
N LEU A 88 0.61 -12.75 -14.53
CA LEU A 88 -0.05 -13.37 -13.37
C LEU A 88 -0.59 -14.75 -13.74
N HIS A 89 -1.30 -14.85 -14.87
CA HIS A 89 -1.85 -16.11 -15.35
C HIS A 89 -0.76 -17.14 -15.69
N TYR A 90 0.27 -16.72 -16.43
CA TYR A 90 1.38 -17.59 -16.83
C TYR A 90 2.14 -18.16 -15.61
N ARG A 91 2.30 -17.36 -14.57
CA ARG A 91 2.96 -17.78 -13.32
C ARG A 91 2.08 -18.60 -12.40
N GLY A 92 0.78 -18.65 -12.65
CA GLY A 92 -0.19 -19.30 -11.73
C GLY A 92 -0.26 -18.56 -10.39
N GLU A 93 -0.01 -17.25 -10.38
CA GLU A 93 -0.04 -16.42 -9.17
C GLU A 93 -1.42 -16.46 -8.53
N GLN A 94 -1.45 -16.69 -7.22
CA GLN A 94 -2.68 -16.64 -6.44
C GLN A 94 -2.69 -15.35 -5.61
N PRO A 95 -3.85 -14.69 -5.48
CA PRO A 95 -3.96 -13.52 -4.62
C PRO A 95 -3.49 -13.84 -3.20
N THR A 96 -2.70 -12.96 -2.63
CA THR A 96 -2.33 -13.01 -1.20
C THR A 96 -3.58 -13.01 -0.32
N ALA A 97 -3.44 -13.40 0.94
CA ALA A 97 -4.54 -13.40 1.91
C ALA A 97 -5.36 -12.10 1.85
N PRO A 98 -6.69 -12.18 2.04
CA PRO A 98 -7.52 -10.99 1.93
C PRO A 98 -7.14 -9.95 2.99
N PHE A 99 -7.23 -8.69 2.60
CA PHE A 99 -7.10 -7.58 3.52
C PHE A 99 -8.32 -7.53 4.44
N SER A 100 -8.10 -7.41 5.76
CA SER A 100 -9.18 -7.39 6.75
C SER A 100 -9.60 -5.97 7.07
N LEU A 101 -10.82 -5.59 6.70
CA LEU A 101 -11.48 -4.34 7.10
C LEU A 101 -12.59 -4.63 8.10
N ARG A 102 -12.65 -3.83 9.18
CA ARG A 102 -13.78 -3.80 10.11
C ARG A 102 -14.78 -2.73 9.67
N GLU A 103 -16.06 -2.92 10.01
CA GLU A 103 -17.08 -1.94 9.68
C GLU A 103 -16.77 -0.57 10.31
N GLY A 104 -16.76 0.49 9.49
CA GLY A 104 -16.47 1.86 9.93
C GLY A 104 -15.01 2.17 10.26
N GLU A 105 -14.10 1.22 10.08
CA GLU A 105 -12.67 1.42 10.35
C GLU A 105 -12.04 2.35 9.30
N ASP A 106 -11.17 3.25 9.76
CA ASP A 106 -10.31 4.03 8.86
C ASP A 106 -9.32 3.11 8.14
N TYR A 107 -9.11 3.33 6.84
CA TYR A 107 -8.31 2.41 6.02
C TYR A 107 -6.83 2.40 6.38
N LEU A 108 -6.27 3.55 6.75
CA LEU A 108 -4.88 3.61 7.20
C LEU A 108 -4.72 2.90 8.55
N HIS A 109 -5.68 3.11 9.48
CA HIS A 109 -5.71 2.38 10.73
C HIS A 109 -5.81 0.86 10.48
N ALA A 110 -6.67 0.43 9.55
CA ALA A 110 -6.78 -0.97 9.17
C ALA A 110 -5.48 -1.54 8.59
N MET A 111 -4.75 -0.77 7.76
CA MET A 111 -3.42 -1.16 7.26
C MET A 111 -2.45 -1.43 8.41
N CYS A 112 -2.30 -0.46 9.32
CA CYS A 112 -1.42 -0.58 10.48
C CYS A 112 -1.82 -1.77 11.38
N ARG A 113 -3.12 -1.95 11.63
CA ARG A 113 -3.64 -3.07 12.43
C ARG A 113 -3.37 -4.42 11.76
N ASN A 114 -3.61 -4.57 10.45
CA ASN A 114 -3.32 -5.81 9.73
C ASN A 114 -1.82 -6.16 9.78
N ALA A 115 -0.95 -5.16 9.63
CA ALA A 115 0.49 -5.35 9.77
C ALA A 115 0.87 -5.76 11.21
N GLN A 116 0.29 -5.10 12.24
CA GLN A 116 0.53 -5.39 13.65
C GLN A 116 0.08 -6.81 14.02
N GLU A 117 -1.17 -7.17 13.71
CA GLU A 117 -1.74 -8.49 14.01
C GLU A 117 -0.97 -9.62 13.29
N GLY A 118 -0.47 -9.35 12.07
CA GLY A 118 0.35 -10.28 11.31
C GLY A 118 1.83 -10.31 11.72
N GLY A 119 2.28 -9.39 12.59
CA GLY A 119 3.70 -9.22 12.93
C GLY A 119 4.57 -8.87 11.72
N ARG A 120 3.96 -8.20 10.72
CA ARG A 120 4.57 -7.86 9.44
C ARG A 120 5.29 -6.51 9.51
N VAL A 121 6.29 -6.36 8.65
CA VAL A 121 6.86 -5.04 8.37
C VAL A 121 5.85 -4.23 7.56
N ILE A 122 5.76 -2.94 7.86
CA ILE A 122 4.97 -1.95 7.15
C ILE A 122 5.87 -0.78 6.79
N THR A 123 5.65 -0.20 5.63
CA THR A 123 6.27 1.06 5.22
C THR A 123 5.24 2.16 5.23
N LEU A 124 5.53 3.27 5.90
CA LEU A 124 4.69 4.47 5.95
C LEU A 124 5.47 5.64 5.39
N TRP A 125 4.85 6.38 4.47
CA TRP A 125 5.41 7.62 3.92
C TRP A 125 4.64 8.83 4.44
N THR A 126 5.41 9.82 4.85
CA THR A 126 4.94 11.17 5.15
C THR A 126 5.57 12.14 4.15
N ALA A 127 5.19 13.42 4.17
CA ALA A 127 5.77 14.41 3.27
C ALA A 127 7.32 14.46 3.29
N ASP A 128 7.93 14.16 4.44
CA ASP A 128 9.37 14.37 4.65
C ASP A 128 10.15 13.07 4.85
N ASN A 129 9.48 11.95 5.20
CA ASN A 129 10.18 10.75 5.66
C ASN A 129 9.46 9.47 5.24
N GLU A 130 10.28 8.43 5.11
CA GLU A 130 9.86 7.03 5.01
C GLU A 130 10.19 6.30 6.32
N TYR A 131 9.23 5.52 6.80
CA TYR A 131 9.33 4.73 8.02
C TYR A 131 9.08 3.27 7.72
N VAL A 132 10.13 2.46 7.77
CA VAL A 132 10.06 1.01 7.57
C VAL A 132 10.23 0.31 8.90
N GLY A 133 9.27 -0.52 9.29
CA GLY A 133 9.36 -1.21 10.57
C GLY A 133 8.11 -1.98 10.96
N LYS A 134 8.05 -2.38 12.23
CA LYS A 134 6.89 -3.10 12.78
C LYS A 134 6.05 -2.18 13.66
N VAL A 135 4.73 -2.30 13.54
CA VAL A 135 3.81 -1.56 14.40
C VAL A 135 3.88 -2.10 15.82
N GLU A 136 4.36 -1.27 16.75
CA GLU A 136 4.45 -1.57 18.17
C GLU A 136 3.17 -1.17 18.90
N LEU A 137 2.71 0.07 18.69
CA LEU A 137 1.48 0.61 19.29
C LEU A 137 0.64 1.30 18.21
N LEU A 138 -0.66 1.16 18.31
CA LEU A 138 -1.63 1.80 17.42
C LEU A 138 -2.80 2.31 18.25
N ASP A 139 -3.12 3.58 18.12
CA ASP A 139 -4.34 4.21 18.62
C ASP A 139 -5.09 4.95 17.49
N ASP A 140 -6.21 5.57 17.78
CA ASP A 140 -7.05 6.25 16.78
C ASP A 140 -6.35 7.41 16.07
N MET A 141 -5.27 7.94 16.62
CA MET A 141 -4.60 9.15 16.16
C MET A 141 -3.16 8.92 15.73
N ARG A 142 -2.52 7.87 16.24
CA ARG A 142 -1.08 7.67 16.13
C ARG A 142 -0.72 6.20 15.93
N VAL A 143 0.41 6.00 15.30
CA VAL A 143 1.09 4.72 15.21
C VAL A 143 2.51 4.87 15.73
N THR A 144 2.96 3.93 16.55
CA THR A 144 4.38 3.80 16.95
C THR A 144 4.97 2.63 16.18
N ILE A 145 6.05 2.90 15.48
CA ILE A 145 6.78 1.93 14.66
C ILE A 145 8.15 1.70 15.29
N GLY A 146 8.50 0.44 15.53
CA GLY A 146 9.87 0.02 15.73
C GLY A 146 10.59 0.05 14.38
N ARG A 147 11.17 1.21 14.05
CA ARG A 147 11.83 1.49 12.78
C ARG A 147 13.09 0.66 12.66
N LEU A 148 13.21 -0.08 11.58
CA LEU A 148 14.36 -0.91 11.25
C LEU A 148 15.41 -0.11 10.49
N ASP A 149 16.69 -0.41 10.71
CA ASP A 149 17.76 0.08 9.85
C ASP A 149 17.82 -0.72 8.52
N PHE A 150 18.73 -0.34 7.65
CA PHE A 150 18.91 -0.98 6.34
C PHE A 150 19.18 -2.50 6.43
N PHE A 151 19.70 -2.99 7.56
CA PHE A 151 19.95 -4.41 7.80
C PHE A 151 18.81 -5.13 8.50
N GLY A 152 17.70 -4.45 8.78
CA GLY A 152 16.57 -5.00 9.51
C GLY A 152 16.83 -5.14 11.03
N GLU A 153 17.80 -4.41 11.55
CA GLU A 153 18.26 -4.44 12.94
C GLU A 153 17.97 -3.12 13.67
N ASN A 154 18.31 -3.08 14.96
CA ASN A 154 18.34 -1.89 15.79
C ASN A 154 17.05 -1.06 15.76
N PRO A 155 15.91 -1.64 16.12
CA PRO A 155 14.65 -0.91 16.08
C PRO A 155 14.69 0.31 17.00
N VAL A 156 14.33 1.47 16.43
CA VAL A 156 14.13 2.72 17.17
C VAL A 156 12.65 3.02 17.13
N SER A 157 12.01 3.15 18.29
CA SER A 157 10.59 3.47 18.37
C SER A 157 10.33 4.92 17.98
N GLU A 158 9.57 5.12 16.90
CA GLU A 158 9.14 6.42 16.43
C GLU A 158 7.60 6.49 16.37
N THR A 159 7.05 7.60 16.87
CA THR A 159 5.58 7.79 16.90
C THR A 159 5.18 8.84 15.85
N ILE A 160 4.26 8.44 14.98
CA ILE A 160 3.79 9.21 13.83
C ILE A 160 2.29 9.47 14.01
N ALA A 161 1.84 10.68 13.73
CA ALA A 161 0.41 10.94 13.66
C ALA A 161 -0.17 10.36 12.36
N LEU A 162 -1.24 9.58 12.44
CA LEU A 162 -1.86 8.94 11.27
C LEU A 162 -2.28 9.95 10.19
N ARG A 163 -2.69 11.15 10.60
CA ARG A 163 -3.05 12.23 9.65
C ARG A 163 -1.90 12.72 8.76
N ASP A 164 -0.64 12.51 9.19
CA ASP A 164 0.55 12.96 8.48
C ASP A 164 1.06 11.88 7.50
N VAL A 165 0.49 10.67 7.55
CA VAL A 165 0.80 9.59 6.62
C VAL A 165 0.06 9.81 5.31
N GLU A 166 0.81 9.79 4.23
CA GLU A 166 0.30 10.00 2.87
C GLU A 166 0.08 8.70 2.12
N GLN A 167 0.95 7.73 2.38
CA GLN A 167 0.95 6.43 1.74
C GLN A 167 1.38 5.35 2.73
N ALA A 168 0.92 4.13 2.55
CA ALA A 168 1.33 2.99 3.34
C ALA A 168 1.40 1.73 2.48
N SER A 169 2.37 0.85 2.74
CA SER A 169 2.40 -0.49 2.15
C SER A 169 2.72 -1.56 3.19
N PHE A 170 2.24 -2.76 2.99
CA PHE A 170 2.74 -3.93 3.71
C PHE A 170 2.61 -5.20 2.86
N GLY A 171 3.55 -6.12 3.10
CA GLY A 171 3.59 -7.39 2.39
C GLY A 171 4.12 -7.29 0.97
N ALA A 172 4.67 -6.15 0.58
CA ALA A 172 5.46 -5.99 -0.63
C ALA A 172 6.76 -6.80 -0.54
N GLU A 173 7.41 -7.05 -1.66
CA GLU A 173 8.67 -7.79 -1.71
C GLU A 173 9.73 -7.12 -0.83
N ASP A 174 9.81 -5.80 -0.87
CA ASP A 174 10.74 -5.02 -0.03
C ASP A 174 10.43 -5.15 1.47
N ASP A 175 9.17 -5.09 1.88
CA ASP A 175 8.77 -5.31 3.28
C ASP A 175 9.17 -6.72 3.74
N CYS A 176 8.99 -7.73 2.87
CA CYS A 176 9.37 -9.12 3.13
C CYS A 176 10.89 -9.28 3.26
N LEU A 177 11.71 -8.53 2.53
CA LEU A 177 13.16 -8.54 2.67
C LEU A 177 13.59 -8.09 4.06
N TYR A 178 13.02 -7.01 4.60
CA TYR A 178 13.26 -6.56 5.97
C TYR A 178 12.84 -7.61 7.02
N GLU A 179 11.74 -8.34 6.78
CA GLU A 179 11.33 -9.44 7.65
C GLU A 179 12.37 -10.58 7.67
N VAL A 180 12.95 -10.91 6.52
CA VAL A 180 13.98 -11.94 6.39
C VAL A 180 15.27 -11.49 7.09
N LEU A 181 15.71 -10.26 6.86
CA LEU A 181 16.92 -9.70 7.48
C LEU A 181 16.78 -9.67 9.01
N SER A 182 15.65 -9.19 9.53
CA SER A 182 15.41 -9.14 10.98
C SER A 182 15.38 -10.50 11.67
N ARG A 183 15.06 -11.59 10.93
CA ARG A 183 15.09 -12.97 11.46
C ARG A 183 16.48 -13.58 11.36
N GLY A 184 17.25 -13.24 10.32
CA GLY A 184 18.60 -13.76 10.10
C GLY A 184 19.59 -13.29 11.17
N SER A 185 19.45 -12.07 11.63
CA SER A 185 20.31 -11.49 12.69
C SER A 185 20.15 -12.18 14.04
N ALA A 186 18.97 -12.73 14.34
CA ALA A 186 18.72 -13.49 15.57
C ALA A 186 19.47 -14.83 15.63
N HIS A 187 20.07 -15.29 14.53
CA HIS A 187 20.83 -16.55 14.46
C HIS A 187 22.35 -16.36 14.43
N LEU A 188 22.84 -15.11 14.43
CA LEU A 188 24.27 -14.78 14.38
C LEU A 188 24.84 -14.33 15.74
N CYS A 189 24.04 -14.38 16.81
CA CYS A 189 24.49 -14.10 18.20
C CYS A 189 24.66 -15.37 19.01
#